data_b9b1df0d4408487703ed4e068cead5f3
#
_entry.id   b9b1df0d4408487703ed4e068cead5f3
#
_cell.length_a   1.000
_cell.length_b   1.000
_cell.length_c   1.000
_cell.angle_alpha   90.00
_cell.angle_beta   90.00
_cell.angle_gamma   90.00
#
_symmetry.space_group_name_H-M   'P 1'
#
loop_
_entity.id
_entity.type
_entity.pdbx_description
1 polymer ?
#
loop_
_entity_poly.entity_id
_entity_poly.type
_entity_poly.pdbx_seq_one_letter_code
_entity_poly.pdbx_strand_id
1 'polypeptide(L)'
;IPIILSTGMAGKKELDEALAVITRYHSEISILHCVSQYPTYPDNLNLKTITYLKKHYGQYRIGFSDHTIGISAPVVAVGMGAEIIEKHITIDRHMKGTDQLGSLGPEGVNRMIRDIRIAERWLGEEELYIDESVAGAKVKLERSIATRQELLPGHVITEDDIHLLSPGDGYKWVDKDRVVGKKVKATIKRNEIIYPKD
;
A
#
# COMPACT_ATOMS: atom_id res chain seq x y z
N ILE A 1 17.46 -22.40 21.05
CA ILE A 1 17.65 -20.97 20.69
C ILE A 1 17.23 -20.82 19.23
N PRO A 2 16.37 -19.85 18.88
CA PRO A 2 16.01 -19.55 17.50
C PRO A 2 17.22 -19.23 16.63
N ILE A 3 17.18 -19.61 15.37
CA ILE A 3 18.23 -19.34 14.38
C ILE A 3 17.75 -18.29 13.39
N ILE A 4 18.59 -17.28 13.14
CA ILE A 4 18.43 -16.32 12.06
C ILE A 4 19.55 -16.60 11.04
N LEU A 5 19.15 -16.96 9.81
CA LEU A 5 20.06 -17.38 8.74
C LEU A 5 20.02 -16.35 7.61
N SER A 6 21.14 -15.68 7.35
CA SER A 6 21.28 -14.72 6.25
C SER A 6 21.83 -15.40 4.99
N THR A 7 21.30 -14.98 3.81
CA THR A 7 21.61 -15.60 2.50
C THR A 7 22.65 -14.84 1.68
N GLY A 8 23.49 -14.03 2.32
CA GLY A 8 24.33 -13.01 1.69
C GLY A 8 25.23 -13.46 0.54
N MET A 9 25.63 -14.73 0.51
CA MET A 9 26.46 -15.34 -0.54
C MET A 9 25.92 -16.72 -0.98
N ALA A 10 24.66 -17.04 -0.64
CA ALA A 10 24.04 -18.33 -0.91
C ALA A 10 22.95 -18.19 -1.99
N GLY A 11 22.92 -19.12 -2.91
CA GLY A 11 21.79 -19.36 -3.79
C GLY A 11 20.83 -20.39 -3.20
N LYS A 12 19.86 -20.83 -4.01
CA LYS A 12 18.84 -21.81 -3.60
C LYS A 12 19.47 -23.11 -3.09
N LYS A 13 20.48 -23.61 -3.80
CA LYS A 13 21.11 -24.90 -3.47
C LYS A 13 21.76 -24.85 -2.08
N GLU A 14 22.59 -23.85 -1.84
CA GLU A 14 23.29 -23.69 -0.57
C GLU A 14 22.32 -23.47 0.59
N LEU A 15 21.23 -22.74 0.37
CA LEU A 15 20.19 -22.54 1.36
C LEU A 15 19.48 -23.86 1.68
N ASP A 16 19.09 -24.65 0.68
CA ASP A 16 18.44 -25.95 0.88
C ASP A 16 19.36 -26.92 1.65
N GLU A 17 20.64 -26.97 1.31
CA GLU A 17 21.62 -27.82 2.00
C GLU A 17 21.80 -27.37 3.47
N ALA A 18 21.88 -26.07 3.74
CA ALA A 18 21.96 -25.55 5.09
C ALA A 18 20.71 -25.89 5.92
N LEU A 19 19.52 -25.67 5.34
CA LEU A 19 18.25 -25.98 6.00
C LEU A 19 18.13 -27.50 6.28
N ALA A 20 18.54 -28.37 5.36
CA ALA A 20 18.53 -29.82 5.56
C ALA A 20 19.37 -30.28 6.75
N VAL A 21 20.41 -29.52 7.10
CA VAL A 21 21.23 -29.79 8.31
C VAL A 21 20.57 -29.17 9.55
N ILE A 22 20.22 -27.88 9.48
CA ILE A 22 19.74 -27.10 10.63
C ILE A 22 18.43 -27.67 11.16
N THR A 23 17.49 -28.07 10.29
CA THR A 23 16.17 -28.59 10.68
C THR A 23 16.22 -29.91 11.46
N ARG A 24 17.34 -30.61 11.46
CA ARG A 24 17.55 -31.81 12.31
C ARG A 24 17.68 -31.46 13.79
N TYR A 25 18.03 -30.20 14.10
CA TYR A 25 18.37 -29.78 15.47
C TYR A 25 17.52 -28.59 15.95
N HIS A 26 16.93 -27.81 15.02
CA HIS A 26 16.20 -26.59 15.32
C HIS A 26 14.93 -26.47 14.47
N SER A 27 13.85 -26.05 15.12
CA SER A 27 12.55 -25.82 14.49
C SER A 27 12.25 -24.33 14.28
N GLU A 28 12.82 -23.45 15.11
CA GLU A 28 12.61 -22.00 15.03
C GLU A 28 13.71 -21.38 14.17
N ILE A 29 13.42 -21.22 12.88
CA ILE A 29 14.35 -20.68 11.89
C ILE A 29 13.72 -19.48 11.22
N SER A 30 14.50 -18.42 11.04
CA SER A 30 14.16 -17.26 10.21
C SER A 30 15.20 -17.13 9.10
N ILE A 31 14.77 -16.74 7.89
CA ILE A 31 15.66 -16.58 6.74
C ILE A 31 15.65 -15.12 6.33
N LEU A 32 16.83 -14.51 6.26
CA LEU A 32 16.99 -13.13 5.81
C LEU A 32 17.55 -13.08 4.38
N HIS A 33 16.87 -12.38 3.50
CA HIS A 33 17.49 -11.91 2.26
C HIS A 33 18.68 -11.01 2.64
N CYS A 34 19.80 -11.24 2.02
CA CYS A 34 21.02 -10.49 2.29
C CYS A 34 21.88 -10.43 1.02
N VAL A 35 22.65 -9.36 0.87
CA VAL A 35 23.72 -9.22 -0.12
C VAL A 35 25.00 -8.82 0.62
N SER A 36 26.02 -9.70 0.62
CA SER A 36 27.30 -9.47 1.30
C SER A 36 28.20 -8.52 0.54
N GLN A 37 27.70 -7.32 0.25
CA GLN A 37 28.42 -6.19 -0.32
C GLN A 37 28.28 -4.99 0.63
N TYR A 38 29.37 -4.36 0.98
CA TYR A 38 29.43 -3.29 2.02
C TYR A 38 30.03 -1.99 1.46
N PRO A 39 29.23 -0.98 1.12
CA PRO A 39 27.75 -1.00 1.08
C PRO A 39 27.19 -1.75 -0.14
N THR A 40 25.98 -2.27 -0.01
CA THR A 40 25.24 -2.82 -1.18
C THR A 40 24.75 -1.69 -2.07
N TYR A 41 25.09 -1.76 -3.36
CA TYR A 41 24.56 -0.82 -4.35
C TYR A 41 23.10 -1.13 -4.71
N PRO A 42 22.29 -0.12 -5.04
CA PRO A 42 20.87 -0.30 -5.35
C PRO A 42 20.58 -1.37 -6.41
N ASP A 43 21.37 -1.39 -7.48
CA ASP A 43 21.18 -2.33 -8.61
C ASP A 43 21.47 -3.80 -8.24
N ASN A 44 22.23 -4.02 -7.17
CA ASN A 44 22.61 -5.37 -6.70
C ASN A 44 21.69 -5.90 -5.59
N LEU A 45 20.80 -5.07 -5.06
CA LEU A 45 20.03 -5.40 -3.85
C LEU A 45 18.94 -6.43 -4.07
N ASN A 46 18.25 -6.36 -5.22
CA ASN A 46 17.20 -7.30 -5.64
C ASN A 46 16.19 -7.68 -4.53
N LEU A 47 15.51 -6.71 -3.94
CA LEU A 47 14.54 -6.94 -2.84
C LEU A 47 13.40 -7.90 -3.20
N LYS A 48 13.12 -8.12 -4.49
CA LYS A 48 12.15 -9.14 -4.93
C LYS A 48 12.49 -10.55 -4.45
N THR A 49 13.74 -10.80 -4.04
CA THR A 49 14.13 -12.06 -3.38
C THR A 49 13.33 -12.30 -2.10
N ILE A 50 12.88 -11.26 -1.39
CA ILE A 50 11.99 -11.40 -0.21
C ILE A 50 10.67 -12.09 -0.62
N THR A 51 10.05 -11.63 -1.70
CA THR A 51 8.82 -12.25 -2.23
C THR A 51 9.06 -13.69 -2.68
N TYR A 52 10.22 -13.96 -3.31
CA TYR A 52 10.62 -15.31 -3.68
C TYR A 52 10.76 -16.21 -2.45
N LEU A 53 11.46 -15.75 -1.41
CA LEU A 53 11.62 -16.50 -0.16
C LEU A 53 10.28 -16.76 0.53
N LYS A 54 9.39 -15.78 0.60
CA LYS A 54 8.03 -15.99 1.14
C LYS A 54 7.24 -17.05 0.39
N LYS A 55 7.37 -17.08 -0.93
CA LYS A 55 6.67 -18.06 -1.77
C LYS A 55 7.22 -19.49 -1.61
N HIS A 56 8.54 -19.65 -1.50
CA HIS A 56 9.20 -20.96 -1.55
C HIS A 56 9.62 -21.50 -0.17
N TYR A 57 9.71 -20.63 0.83
CA TYR A 57 10.16 -20.93 2.19
C TYR A 57 9.22 -20.32 3.25
N GLY A 58 7.94 -20.15 2.91
CA GLY A 58 6.94 -19.49 3.75
C GLY A 58 6.61 -20.18 5.07
N GLN A 59 7.12 -21.38 5.31
CA GLN A 59 7.10 -22.04 6.62
C GLN A 59 8.06 -21.40 7.62
N TYR A 60 9.00 -20.58 7.16
CA TYR A 60 9.94 -19.81 7.98
C TYR A 60 9.55 -18.33 7.98
N ARG A 61 9.93 -17.60 9.03
CA ARG A 61 9.88 -16.15 9.01
C ARG A 61 10.89 -15.61 8.01
N ILE A 62 10.46 -14.70 7.14
CA ILE A 62 11.32 -14.09 6.14
C ILE A 62 11.64 -12.65 6.54
N GLY A 63 12.91 -12.29 6.46
CA GLY A 63 13.38 -10.96 6.79
C GLY A 63 14.40 -10.44 5.77
N PHE A 64 15.04 -9.35 6.16
CA PHE A 64 16.03 -8.65 5.36
C PHE A 64 17.22 -8.21 6.23
N SER A 65 18.44 -8.61 5.84
CA SER A 65 19.71 -8.15 6.40
C SER A 65 20.29 -7.10 5.45
N ASP A 66 20.31 -5.85 5.90
CA ASP A 66 20.53 -4.66 5.08
C ASP A 66 21.94 -4.09 5.22
N HIS A 67 22.68 -4.06 4.12
CA HIS A 67 24.00 -3.43 4.00
C HIS A 67 23.99 -2.17 3.12
N THR A 68 22.80 -1.65 2.78
CA THR A 68 22.70 -0.39 2.03
C THR A 68 22.98 0.83 2.90
N ILE A 69 23.29 1.96 2.30
CA ILE A 69 23.36 3.24 3.01
C ILE A 69 21.94 3.80 3.15
N GLY A 70 21.61 4.27 4.36
CA GLY A 70 20.32 4.92 4.63
C GLY A 70 19.25 3.98 5.17
N ILE A 71 17.99 4.41 5.08
CA ILE A 71 16.84 3.76 5.73
C ILE A 71 15.74 3.31 4.76
N SER A 72 15.90 3.59 3.47
CA SER A 72 14.83 3.34 2.49
C SER A 72 14.63 1.85 2.19
N ALA A 73 15.73 1.09 2.07
CA ALA A 73 15.65 -0.34 1.75
C ALA A 73 14.90 -1.16 2.81
N PRO A 74 15.11 -0.98 4.13
CA PRO A 74 14.31 -1.60 5.18
C PRO A 74 12.80 -1.34 5.07
N VAL A 75 12.41 -0.09 4.78
CA VAL A 75 10.99 0.27 4.64
C VAL A 75 10.36 -0.45 3.45
N VAL A 76 11.06 -0.49 2.31
CA VAL A 76 10.59 -1.23 1.12
C VAL A 76 10.53 -2.73 1.40
N ALA A 77 11.53 -3.29 2.11
CA ALA A 77 11.56 -4.70 2.47
C ALA A 77 10.34 -5.10 3.32
N VAL A 78 9.94 -4.26 4.28
CA VAL A 78 8.72 -4.46 5.08
C VAL A 78 7.48 -4.42 4.18
N GLY A 79 7.40 -3.46 3.24
CA GLY A 79 6.33 -3.41 2.23
C GLY A 79 6.27 -4.66 1.34
N MET A 80 7.37 -5.37 1.18
CA MET A 80 7.44 -6.67 0.48
C MET A 80 7.21 -7.87 1.39
N GLY A 81 6.94 -7.64 2.68
CA GLY A 81 6.57 -8.63 3.66
C GLY A 81 7.73 -9.18 4.48
N ALA A 82 8.85 -8.45 4.61
CA ALA A 82 9.88 -8.79 5.58
C ALA A 82 9.36 -8.57 7.00
N GLU A 83 9.53 -9.56 7.87
CA GLU A 83 9.10 -9.55 9.27
C GLU A 83 10.25 -9.22 10.24
N ILE A 84 11.47 -9.35 9.75
CA ILE A 84 12.69 -9.10 10.52
C ILE A 84 13.59 -8.18 9.70
N ILE A 85 14.11 -7.15 10.33
CA ILE A 85 15.12 -6.26 9.75
C ILE A 85 16.38 -6.34 10.59
N GLU A 86 17.49 -6.64 9.93
CA GLU A 86 18.84 -6.59 10.51
C GLU A 86 19.61 -5.45 9.83
N LYS A 87 20.29 -4.64 10.61
CA LYS A 87 21.00 -3.45 10.10
C LYS A 87 22.19 -3.13 10.99
N HIS A 88 23.31 -2.75 10.38
CA HIS A 88 24.47 -2.23 11.10
C HIS A 88 24.13 -0.92 11.80
N ILE A 89 24.49 -0.81 13.07
CA ILE A 89 24.33 0.39 13.89
C ILE A 89 25.67 0.83 14.49
N THR A 90 25.83 2.12 14.72
CA THR A 90 26.99 2.70 15.36
C THR A 90 26.61 3.88 16.23
N ILE A 91 27.40 4.15 17.26
CA ILE A 91 27.23 5.35 18.07
C ILE A 91 27.73 6.59 17.28
N ASP A 92 28.84 6.44 16.55
CA ASP A 92 29.39 7.50 15.71
C ASP A 92 29.97 6.91 14.42
N ARG A 93 29.50 7.40 13.27
CA ARG A 93 29.91 6.98 11.94
C ARG A 93 31.38 7.35 11.60
N HIS A 94 31.98 8.25 12.37
CA HIS A 94 33.38 8.66 12.20
C HIS A 94 34.35 7.82 13.01
N MET A 95 33.86 6.87 13.80
CA MET A 95 34.71 5.94 14.53
C MET A 95 35.54 5.10 13.56
N LYS A 96 36.73 4.71 14.02
CA LYS A 96 37.61 3.81 13.24
C LYS A 96 36.96 2.43 13.07
N GLY A 97 36.87 1.96 11.84
CA GLY A 97 36.31 0.64 11.51
C GLY A 97 35.80 0.61 10.08
N THR A 98 35.61 -0.57 9.52
CA THR A 98 35.20 -0.78 8.12
C THR A 98 33.72 -0.46 7.89
N ASP A 99 32.86 -0.73 8.88
CA ASP A 99 31.42 -0.70 8.73
C ASP A 99 30.75 0.55 9.28
N GLN A 100 31.50 1.38 10.04
CA GLN A 100 30.99 2.55 10.75
C GLN A 100 30.31 3.55 9.79
N LEU A 101 30.95 3.81 8.64
CA LEU A 101 30.46 4.80 7.67
C LEU A 101 29.11 4.39 7.05
N GLY A 102 28.89 3.10 6.83
CA GLY A 102 27.64 2.54 6.29
C GLY A 102 26.55 2.31 7.33
N SER A 103 26.92 2.32 8.61
CA SER A 103 26.03 2.04 9.74
C SER A 103 25.07 3.18 10.03
N LEU A 104 23.94 2.89 10.69
CA LEU A 104 23.03 3.90 11.19
C LEU A 104 23.47 4.40 12.57
N GLY A 105 23.55 5.71 12.72
CA GLY A 105 23.62 6.34 14.04
C GLY A 105 22.26 6.30 14.76
N PRO A 106 22.18 6.68 16.06
CA PRO A 106 20.95 6.60 16.86
C PRO A 106 19.74 7.29 16.21
N GLU A 107 19.94 8.46 15.62
CA GLU A 107 18.89 9.20 14.92
C GLU A 107 18.42 8.46 13.67
N GLY A 108 19.33 7.86 12.91
CA GLY A 108 19.02 7.04 11.74
C GLY A 108 18.18 5.82 12.12
N VAL A 109 18.50 5.15 13.23
CA VAL A 109 17.72 4.02 13.76
C VAL A 109 16.30 4.47 14.13
N ASN A 110 16.16 5.59 14.84
CA ASN A 110 14.86 6.12 15.23
C ASN A 110 13.99 6.45 14.01
N ARG A 111 14.59 7.08 12.98
CA ARG A 111 13.88 7.39 11.72
C ARG A 111 13.47 6.12 10.98
N MET A 112 14.36 5.13 10.88
CA MET A 112 14.06 3.86 10.24
C MET A 112 12.89 3.15 10.91
N ILE A 113 12.90 3.04 12.24
CA ILE A 113 11.82 2.40 13.01
C ILE A 113 10.51 3.17 12.81
N ARG A 114 10.53 4.50 12.92
CA ARG A 114 9.35 5.34 12.67
C ARG A 114 8.75 5.06 11.29
N ASP A 115 9.58 5.07 10.25
CA ASP A 115 9.12 4.93 8.87
C ASP A 115 8.61 3.51 8.58
N ILE A 116 9.23 2.47 9.17
CA ILE A 116 8.73 1.09 9.15
C ILE A 116 7.33 1.02 9.79
N ARG A 117 7.14 1.58 10.99
CA ARG A 117 5.83 1.56 11.67
C ARG A 117 4.74 2.34 10.92
N ILE A 118 5.13 3.39 10.19
CA ILE A 118 4.21 4.10 9.29
C ILE A 118 3.86 3.24 8.07
N ALA A 119 4.86 2.61 7.45
CA ALA A 119 4.66 1.73 6.29
C ALA A 119 3.73 0.55 6.62
N GLU A 120 3.90 -0.09 7.76
CA GLU A 120 3.00 -1.17 8.24
C GLU A 120 1.54 -0.72 8.29
N ARG A 121 1.28 0.51 8.72
CA ARG A 121 -0.08 1.08 8.76
C ARG A 121 -0.63 1.41 7.38
N TRP A 122 0.23 1.77 6.41
CA TRP A 122 -0.17 2.10 5.05
C TRP A 122 -0.52 0.87 4.21
N LEU A 123 0.02 -0.28 4.56
CA LEU A 123 -0.23 -1.52 3.82
C LEU A 123 -1.72 -1.91 3.80
N GLY A 124 -2.44 -1.67 4.89
CA GLY A 124 -3.88 -1.94 4.96
C GLY A 124 -4.26 -3.36 4.57
N GLU A 125 -5.41 -3.48 3.92
CA GLU A 125 -5.98 -4.76 3.46
C GLU A 125 -5.90 -4.84 1.92
N GLU A 126 -5.76 -6.06 1.38
CA GLU A 126 -5.75 -6.31 -0.08
C GLU A 126 -7.20 -6.30 -0.61
N GLU A 127 -7.88 -5.16 -0.47
CA GLU A 127 -9.27 -4.99 -0.85
C GLU A 127 -9.51 -3.58 -1.43
N LEU A 128 -10.38 -3.49 -2.45
CA LEU A 128 -10.86 -2.20 -2.97
C LEU A 128 -12.18 -1.85 -2.27
N TYR A 129 -12.12 -0.96 -1.30
CA TYR A 129 -13.28 -0.50 -0.54
C TYR A 129 -13.38 1.03 -0.53
N ILE A 130 -14.54 1.54 -0.13
CA ILE A 130 -14.74 2.97 0.10
C ILE A 130 -14.53 3.23 1.59
N ASP A 131 -13.45 3.91 1.91
CA ASP A 131 -13.18 4.30 3.29
C ASP A 131 -14.22 5.28 3.83
N GLU A 132 -14.67 5.09 5.06
CA GLU A 132 -15.69 5.93 5.70
C GLU A 132 -15.29 7.41 5.79
N SER A 133 -14.00 7.70 5.88
CA SER A 133 -13.48 9.07 5.94
C SER A 133 -13.79 9.90 4.70
N VAL A 134 -14.05 9.25 3.54
CA VAL A 134 -14.39 9.93 2.29
C VAL A 134 -15.91 10.07 2.06
N ALA A 135 -16.77 9.56 2.95
CA ALA A 135 -18.21 9.58 2.76
C ALA A 135 -18.77 11.00 2.53
N GLY A 136 -18.34 11.96 3.34
CA GLY A 136 -18.74 13.37 3.18
C GLY A 136 -18.22 14.01 1.90
N ALA A 137 -16.98 13.70 1.51
CA ALA A 137 -16.41 14.17 0.25
C ALA A 137 -17.14 13.53 -0.94
N LYS A 138 -17.50 12.26 -0.84
CA LYS A 138 -18.23 11.53 -1.86
C LYS A 138 -19.56 12.22 -2.18
N VAL A 139 -20.40 12.50 -1.17
CA VAL A 139 -21.68 13.20 -1.36
C VAL A 139 -21.45 14.57 -2.01
N LYS A 140 -20.46 15.33 -1.55
CA LYS A 140 -20.18 16.68 -2.06
C LYS A 140 -19.65 16.70 -3.49
N LEU A 141 -18.82 15.72 -3.88
CA LEU A 141 -18.10 15.70 -5.15
C LEU A 141 -18.77 14.83 -6.22
N GLU A 142 -19.54 13.83 -5.83
CA GLU A 142 -20.35 13.07 -6.77
C GLU A 142 -21.37 13.97 -7.47
N ARG A 143 -21.92 13.46 -8.56
CA ARG A 143 -22.87 14.20 -9.37
C ARG A 143 -24.24 13.52 -9.36
N SER A 144 -25.25 14.36 -9.40
CA SER A 144 -26.65 13.98 -9.58
C SER A 144 -27.19 14.49 -10.91
N ILE A 145 -28.27 13.88 -11.41
CA ILE A 145 -29.00 14.36 -12.55
C ILE A 145 -29.63 15.70 -12.20
N ALA A 146 -29.40 16.69 -13.04
CA ALA A 146 -29.98 18.04 -12.96
C ALA A 146 -30.51 18.49 -14.30
N THR A 147 -31.38 19.49 -14.30
CA THR A 147 -31.96 20.04 -15.52
C THR A 147 -31.01 20.97 -16.26
N ARG A 148 -30.92 20.89 -17.61
CA ARG A 148 -30.17 21.84 -18.45
C ARG A 148 -30.88 23.18 -18.62
N GLN A 149 -32.20 23.15 -18.54
CA GLN A 149 -33.10 24.29 -18.75
C GLN A 149 -34.26 24.22 -17.77
N GLU A 150 -35.09 25.26 -17.72
CA GLU A 150 -36.33 25.24 -16.96
C GLU A 150 -37.32 24.29 -17.61
N LEU A 151 -37.94 23.42 -16.83
CA LEU A 151 -38.95 22.46 -17.28
C LEU A 151 -40.29 22.80 -16.63
N LEU A 152 -41.32 23.05 -17.48
CA LEU A 152 -42.64 23.42 -17.02
C LEU A 152 -43.50 22.17 -16.71
N PRO A 153 -44.58 22.32 -15.90
CA PRO A 153 -45.52 21.24 -15.65
C PRO A 153 -46.09 20.67 -16.95
N GLY A 154 -46.12 19.35 -17.05
CA GLY A 154 -46.60 18.66 -18.22
C GLY A 154 -45.53 18.26 -19.24
N HIS A 155 -44.34 18.85 -19.18
CA HIS A 155 -43.22 18.45 -20.03
C HIS A 155 -42.79 17.00 -19.72
N VAL A 156 -42.43 16.23 -20.74
CA VAL A 156 -41.89 14.87 -20.61
C VAL A 156 -40.37 14.98 -20.71
N ILE A 157 -39.67 14.62 -19.66
CA ILE A 157 -38.21 14.75 -19.56
C ILE A 157 -37.54 13.85 -20.60
N THR A 158 -36.64 14.41 -21.39
CA THR A 158 -35.78 13.71 -22.36
C THR A 158 -34.32 13.67 -21.85
N GLU A 159 -33.44 12.91 -22.52
CA GLU A 159 -32.01 12.92 -22.20
C GLU A 159 -31.35 14.30 -22.44
N ASP A 160 -31.85 15.06 -23.43
CA ASP A 160 -31.35 16.39 -23.75
C ASP A 160 -31.70 17.43 -22.67
N ASP A 161 -32.73 17.18 -21.88
CA ASP A 161 -33.13 18.07 -20.78
C ASP A 161 -32.26 17.95 -19.55
N ILE A 162 -31.41 16.93 -19.47
CA ILE A 162 -30.66 16.61 -18.24
C ILE A 162 -29.14 16.66 -18.43
N HIS A 163 -28.45 16.89 -17.37
CA HIS A 163 -26.99 16.81 -17.23
C HIS A 163 -26.61 16.44 -15.80
N LEU A 164 -25.32 16.44 -15.50
CA LEU A 164 -24.80 16.07 -14.17
C LEU A 164 -24.22 17.28 -13.46
N LEU A 165 -24.70 17.56 -12.24
CA LEU A 165 -24.18 18.55 -11.31
C LEU A 165 -23.92 17.96 -9.92
N SER A 166 -22.97 18.53 -9.20
CA SER A 166 -22.81 18.26 -7.77
C SER A 166 -23.82 19.08 -6.95
N PRO A 167 -24.24 18.59 -5.78
CA PRO A 167 -23.81 17.39 -5.06
C PRO A 167 -24.43 16.08 -5.57
N GLY A 168 -23.91 14.98 -5.04
CA GLY A 168 -24.31 13.64 -5.41
C GLY A 168 -25.41 13.04 -4.53
N ASP A 169 -26.39 13.81 -4.09
CA ASP A 169 -27.49 13.39 -3.20
C ASP A 169 -28.83 13.17 -3.93
N GLY A 170 -28.91 13.51 -5.22
CA GLY A 170 -30.04 13.24 -6.08
C GLY A 170 -29.89 11.95 -6.91
N TYR A 171 -30.78 11.77 -7.93
CA TYR A 171 -30.65 10.64 -8.85
C TYR A 171 -29.29 10.58 -9.51
N LYS A 172 -28.69 9.38 -9.54
CA LYS A 172 -27.44 9.12 -10.25
C LYS A 172 -27.68 8.89 -11.74
N TRP A 173 -26.64 9.03 -12.56
CA TRP A 173 -26.77 8.79 -14.00
C TRP A 173 -27.20 7.35 -14.33
N VAL A 174 -26.81 6.38 -13.52
CA VAL A 174 -27.24 4.98 -13.64
C VAL A 174 -28.76 4.83 -13.49
N ASP A 175 -29.42 5.76 -12.80
CA ASP A 175 -30.87 5.78 -12.57
C ASP A 175 -31.62 6.66 -13.60
N LYS A 176 -30.97 7.07 -14.70
CA LYS A 176 -31.58 8.01 -15.68
C LYS A 176 -32.96 7.55 -16.21
N ASP A 177 -33.17 6.25 -16.37
CA ASP A 177 -34.43 5.67 -16.81
C ASP A 177 -35.59 5.88 -15.81
N ARG A 178 -35.26 6.23 -14.57
CA ARG A 178 -36.27 6.62 -13.55
C ARG A 178 -36.67 8.09 -13.67
N VAL A 179 -35.95 8.88 -14.46
CA VAL A 179 -36.15 10.33 -14.69
C VAL A 179 -36.63 10.60 -16.10
N VAL A 180 -35.93 10.08 -17.10
CA VAL A 180 -36.32 10.23 -18.52
C VAL A 180 -37.66 9.55 -18.77
N GLY A 181 -38.50 10.19 -19.58
CA GLY A 181 -39.87 9.74 -19.87
C GLY A 181 -40.90 10.10 -18.79
N LYS A 182 -40.48 10.68 -17.66
CA LYS A 182 -41.42 11.14 -16.61
C LYS A 182 -41.97 12.52 -16.93
N LYS A 183 -43.22 12.72 -16.55
CA LYS A 183 -43.95 13.99 -16.73
C LYS A 183 -43.68 14.90 -15.54
N VAL A 184 -43.21 16.11 -15.80
CA VAL A 184 -42.95 17.15 -14.77
C VAL A 184 -44.30 17.54 -14.13
N LYS A 185 -44.35 17.51 -12.79
CA LYS A 185 -45.56 17.87 -12.02
C LYS A 185 -45.57 19.33 -11.58
N ALA A 186 -44.40 19.88 -11.29
CA ALA A 186 -44.20 21.28 -10.90
C ALA A 186 -42.97 21.83 -11.62
N THR A 187 -42.89 23.12 -11.85
CA THR A 187 -41.75 23.76 -12.52
C THR A 187 -40.43 23.35 -11.83
N ILE A 188 -39.47 22.88 -12.63
CA ILE A 188 -38.09 22.58 -12.21
C ILE A 188 -37.20 23.63 -12.88
N LYS A 189 -36.44 24.37 -12.08
CA LYS A 189 -35.57 25.44 -12.59
C LYS A 189 -34.37 24.86 -13.34
N ARG A 190 -33.72 25.69 -14.17
CA ARG A 190 -32.44 25.34 -14.78
C ARG A 190 -31.39 25.04 -13.71
N ASN A 191 -30.58 24.00 -13.91
CA ASN A 191 -29.54 23.53 -13.00
C ASN A 191 -30.05 23.04 -11.61
N GLU A 192 -31.33 22.67 -11.56
CA GLU A 192 -31.91 22.09 -10.34
C GLU A 192 -31.73 20.58 -10.35
N ILE A 193 -31.23 20.04 -9.22
CA ILE A 193 -31.01 18.60 -9.05
C ILE A 193 -32.35 17.90 -8.90
N ILE A 194 -32.50 16.75 -9.56
CA ILE A 194 -33.68 15.92 -9.47
C ILE A 194 -33.48 14.88 -8.38
N TYR A 195 -34.30 14.95 -7.35
CA TYR A 195 -34.26 14.05 -6.20
C TYR A 195 -35.21 12.88 -6.35
N PRO A 196 -34.87 11.68 -5.79
CA PRO A 196 -35.87 10.65 -5.60
C PRO A 196 -37.00 11.21 -4.73
N LYS A 197 -38.27 11.06 -5.20
CA LYS A 197 -39.41 11.32 -4.33
C LYS A 197 -39.76 10.01 -3.64
N ASP A 198 -39.88 10.06 -2.31
CA ASP A 198 -40.49 9.02 -1.49
C ASP A 198 -41.92 8.72 -1.92
#